data_43aacadd2278b1bfd71db34b6dba2089
#
_entry.id   43aacadd2278b1bfd71db34b6dba2089
#
_cell.length_a   1.000
_cell.length_b   1.000
_cell.length_c   1.000
_cell.angle_alpha   90.00
_cell.angle_beta   90.00
_cell.angle_gamma   90.00
#
_symmetry.space_group_name_H-M   'P 1'
#
loop_
_entity.id
_entity.type
_entity.pdbx_description
1 polymer ?
#
loop_
_entity_poly.entity_id
_entity_poly.type
_entity_poly.pdbx_seq_one_letter_code
_entity_poly.pdbx_strand_id
1 'polypeptide(L)'
;MACLLLPLALVACATRPAPDFGGKWRPINHFAETTQAIPLQPAYEYYASPMDGTLKNMLTRWAKDSKMTLSYLSSYDFTLYAPVADMRTSSLQQAISQLNSAYAAEHISIAADGRQIVVRATGMPAAAAPAEAP
;
A
#
# COMPACT_ATOMS: atom_id res chain seq x y z
N MET A 1 90.79 -13.26 -6.41
CA MET A 1 89.38 -13.22 -5.91
C MET A 1 88.53 -12.51 -6.97
N ALA A 2 87.88 -13.30 -7.83
CA ALA A 2 87.03 -12.75 -8.92
C ALA A 2 85.59 -12.71 -8.47
N CYS A 3 85.04 -11.51 -8.37
CA CYS A 3 83.62 -11.27 -8.01
C CYS A 3 82.78 -11.38 -9.28
N LEU A 4 82.06 -12.48 -9.41
CA LEU A 4 81.11 -12.74 -10.51
C LEU A 4 79.81 -12.03 -10.26
N LEU A 5 79.59 -10.89 -10.91
CA LEU A 5 78.31 -10.16 -10.91
C LEU A 5 77.36 -10.80 -11.92
N LEU A 6 76.38 -11.48 -11.40
CA LEU A 6 75.27 -12.07 -12.17
C LEU A 6 74.19 -11.00 -12.42
N PRO A 7 73.87 -10.60 -13.67
CA PRO A 7 72.76 -9.69 -13.94
C PRO A 7 71.46 -10.46 -13.83
N LEU A 8 70.63 -10.07 -12.87
CA LEU A 8 69.25 -10.54 -12.70
C LEU A 8 68.38 -9.91 -13.78
N ALA A 9 68.07 -10.65 -14.82
CA ALA A 9 67.17 -10.21 -15.87
C ALA A 9 65.69 -10.18 -15.30
N LEU A 10 65.17 -8.98 -15.02
CA LEU A 10 63.76 -8.74 -14.74
C LEU A 10 62.99 -8.96 -16.02
N VAL A 11 62.39 -10.12 -16.17
CA VAL A 11 61.37 -10.37 -17.20
C VAL A 11 60.10 -9.65 -16.75
N ALA A 12 59.92 -8.41 -17.20
CA ALA A 12 58.68 -7.70 -17.06
C ALA A 12 57.60 -8.42 -17.89
N CYS A 13 56.62 -9.02 -17.24
CA CYS A 13 55.40 -9.51 -17.89
C CYS A 13 54.68 -8.32 -18.51
N ALA A 14 54.99 -8.01 -19.77
CA ALA A 14 54.20 -7.06 -20.55
C ALA A 14 52.82 -7.69 -20.80
N THR A 15 51.82 -7.28 -20.04
CA THR A 15 50.44 -7.59 -20.34
C THR A 15 50.07 -6.97 -21.69
N ARG A 16 49.62 -7.80 -22.62
CA ARG A 16 49.10 -7.31 -23.91
C ARG A 16 48.02 -6.25 -23.63
N PRO A 17 48.11 -5.07 -24.25
CA PRO A 17 47.02 -4.14 -24.18
C PRO A 17 45.74 -4.80 -24.72
N ALA A 18 44.61 -4.58 -24.05
CA ALA A 18 43.32 -5.08 -24.50
C ALA A 18 43.06 -4.57 -25.92
N PRO A 19 42.55 -5.41 -26.82
CA PRO A 19 42.17 -4.94 -28.17
C PRO A 19 41.13 -3.82 -28.08
N ASP A 20 41.36 -2.78 -28.88
CA ASP A 20 40.38 -1.69 -28.99
C ASP A 20 39.04 -2.24 -29.41
N PHE A 21 37.97 -1.82 -28.68
CA PHE A 21 36.63 -2.19 -29.01
C PHE A 21 36.16 -1.43 -30.27
N GLY A 22 36.30 -2.10 -31.44
CA GLY A 22 35.91 -1.55 -32.74
C GLY A 22 34.42 -1.62 -33.05
N GLY A 23 33.58 -1.90 -32.05
CA GLY A 23 32.14 -2.00 -32.22
C GLY A 23 31.47 -0.62 -32.30
N LYS A 24 30.49 -0.50 -33.19
CA LYS A 24 29.60 0.67 -33.22
C LYS A 24 28.61 0.56 -32.07
N TRP A 25 28.77 1.37 -31.05
CA TRP A 25 27.79 1.52 -29.98
C TRP A 25 26.51 2.08 -30.55
N ARG A 26 25.39 1.33 -30.45
CA ARG A 26 24.05 1.85 -30.62
C ARG A 26 23.47 2.10 -29.25
N PRO A 27 23.21 3.34 -28.85
CA PRO A 27 22.47 3.59 -27.64
C PRO A 27 21.05 3.09 -27.82
N ILE A 28 20.68 2.01 -27.12
CA ILE A 28 19.32 1.54 -27.05
C ILE A 28 18.75 2.17 -25.78
N ASN A 29 18.01 3.24 -25.95
CA ASN A 29 17.34 3.89 -24.85
C ASN A 29 16.07 3.08 -24.51
N HIS A 30 16.16 2.24 -23.48
CA HIS A 30 15.02 1.46 -22.97
C HIS A 30 14.19 2.23 -21.94
N PHE A 31 14.62 3.43 -21.59
CA PHE A 31 13.92 4.27 -20.63
C PHE A 31 13.14 5.35 -21.38
N ALA A 32 11.98 5.72 -20.82
CA ALA A 32 11.21 6.85 -21.33
C ALA A 32 12.07 8.13 -21.26
N GLU A 33 12.03 8.94 -22.31
CA GLU A 33 12.77 10.22 -22.38
C GLU A 33 12.24 11.23 -21.34
N THR A 34 11.01 11.05 -20.90
CA THR A 34 10.39 11.85 -19.83
C THR A 34 10.60 11.19 -18.49
N THR A 35 11.11 11.93 -17.53
CA THR A 35 11.22 11.47 -16.14
C THR A 35 9.82 11.23 -15.57
N GLN A 36 9.51 9.98 -15.27
CA GLN A 36 8.30 9.64 -14.55
C GLN A 36 8.60 9.68 -13.05
N ALA A 37 7.86 10.51 -12.31
CA ALA A 37 8.00 10.56 -10.86
C ALA A 37 7.62 9.20 -10.27
N ILE A 38 8.54 8.60 -9.52
CA ILE A 38 8.25 7.40 -8.73
C ILE A 38 7.53 7.90 -7.48
N PRO A 39 6.28 7.52 -7.23
CA PRO A 39 5.59 7.91 -6.00
C PRO A 39 6.38 7.34 -4.82
N LEU A 40 6.83 8.22 -3.92
CA LEU A 40 7.62 7.86 -2.74
C LEU A 40 6.81 7.02 -1.73
N GLN A 41 5.49 7.02 -1.86
CA GLN A 41 4.60 6.20 -1.07
C GLN A 41 3.56 5.56 -2.00
N PRO A 42 3.39 4.23 -1.97
CA PRO A 42 2.30 3.59 -2.68
C PRO A 42 0.97 4.11 -2.12
N ALA A 43 -0.04 4.24 -2.99
CA ALA A 43 -1.38 4.56 -2.55
C ALA A 43 -1.84 3.53 -1.50
N TYR A 44 -2.52 4.02 -0.44
CA TYR A 44 -3.06 3.11 0.58
C TYR A 44 -4.05 2.14 -0.04
N GLU A 45 -3.92 0.87 0.28
CA GLU A 45 -4.80 -0.19 -0.20
C GLU A 45 -5.77 -0.59 0.91
N TYR A 46 -7.07 -0.48 0.62
CA TYR A 46 -8.14 -0.92 1.51
C TYR A 46 -8.40 -2.40 1.30
N TYR A 47 -8.16 -3.20 2.33
CA TYR A 47 -8.33 -4.65 2.30
C TYR A 47 -8.71 -5.18 3.68
N ALA A 48 -9.32 -6.36 3.73
CA ALA A 48 -9.55 -7.08 4.97
C ALA A 48 -8.29 -7.86 5.35
N SER A 49 -7.82 -7.70 6.57
CA SER A 49 -6.73 -8.50 7.13
C SER A 49 -7.30 -9.60 8.03
N PRO A 50 -6.72 -10.80 8.01
CA PRO A 50 -7.09 -11.86 8.97
C PRO A 50 -6.98 -11.43 10.44
N MET A 51 -6.13 -10.44 10.71
CA MET A 51 -5.94 -9.88 12.06
C MET A 51 -7.09 -8.97 12.51
N ASP A 52 -7.90 -8.45 11.59
CA ASP A 52 -8.98 -7.54 11.92
C ASP A 52 -10.13 -8.25 12.66
N GLY A 53 -10.47 -9.47 12.25
CA GLY A 53 -11.51 -10.30 12.84
C GLY A 53 -12.93 -9.73 12.71
N THR A 54 -13.12 -8.42 12.88
CA THR A 54 -14.42 -7.75 12.83
C THR A 54 -14.42 -6.52 11.91
N LEU A 55 -15.61 -6.14 11.45
CA LEU A 55 -15.84 -4.95 10.62
C LEU A 55 -15.37 -3.68 11.33
N LYS A 56 -15.66 -3.53 12.62
CA LYS A 56 -15.25 -2.38 13.41
C LYS A 56 -13.74 -2.26 13.51
N ASN A 57 -13.03 -3.35 13.77
CA ASN A 57 -11.57 -3.36 13.85
C ASN A 57 -10.93 -3.01 12.50
N MET A 58 -11.44 -3.60 11.41
CA MET A 58 -10.98 -3.29 10.06
C MET A 58 -11.14 -1.80 9.73
N LEU A 59 -12.33 -1.23 9.98
CA LEU A 59 -12.60 0.19 9.72
C LEU A 59 -11.79 1.10 10.66
N THR A 60 -11.50 0.67 11.89
CA THR A 60 -10.62 1.39 12.80
C THR A 60 -9.20 1.46 12.25
N ARG A 61 -8.69 0.35 11.71
CA ARG A 61 -7.39 0.32 11.06
C ARG A 61 -7.36 1.24 9.84
N TRP A 62 -8.36 1.15 8.94
CA TRP A 62 -8.45 2.01 7.76
C TRP A 62 -8.48 3.50 8.12
N ALA A 63 -9.30 3.87 9.12
CA ALA A 63 -9.38 5.25 9.60
C ALA A 63 -8.04 5.74 10.13
N LYS A 64 -7.37 4.95 10.96
CA LYS A 64 -6.05 5.27 11.51
C LYS A 64 -5.00 5.47 10.40
N ASP A 65 -4.92 4.53 9.47
CA ASP A 65 -3.90 4.53 8.41
C ASP A 65 -4.13 5.68 7.42
N SER A 66 -5.40 6.04 7.16
CA SER A 66 -5.78 7.14 6.27
C SER A 66 -5.96 8.48 7.00
N LYS A 67 -5.60 8.57 8.28
CA LYS A 67 -5.73 9.78 9.13
C LYS A 67 -7.18 10.32 9.19
N MET A 68 -8.14 9.41 9.17
CA MET A 68 -9.56 9.69 9.32
C MET A 68 -10.04 9.32 10.72
N THR A 69 -11.25 9.75 11.07
CA THR A 69 -11.94 9.32 12.29
C THR A 69 -13.00 8.26 11.95
N LEU A 70 -13.22 7.33 12.88
CA LEU A 70 -14.32 6.36 12.77
C LEU A 70 -15.42 6.73 13.75
N SER A 71 -16.65 6.86 13.25
CA SER A 71 -17.88 6.98 14.04
C SER A 71 -18.71 5.71 13.84
N TYR A 72 -18.62 4.80 14.80
CA TYR A 72 -19.33 3.53 14.74
C TYR A 72 -20.58 3.60 15.63
N LEU A 73 -21.74 3.86 15.01
CA LEU A 73 -23.02 4.11 15.69
C LEU A 73 -23.92 2.87 15.75
N SER A 74 -23.42 1.71 15.28
CA SER A 74 -24.12 0.45 15.47
C SER A 74 -23.82 -0.15 16.84
N SER A 75 -24.84 -0.70 17.50
CA SER A 75 -24.67 -1.44 18.77
C SER A 75 -24.04 -2.81 18.58
N TYR A 76 -24.02 -3.31 17.36
CA TYR A 76 -23.46 -4.63 16.99
C TYR A 76 -22.21 -4.45 16.16
N ASP A 77 -21.26 -5.36 16.39
CA ASP A 77 -20.11 -5.53 15.52
C ASP A 77 -20.29 -6.82 14.68
N PHE A 78 -19.73 -6.82 13.48
CA PHE A 78 -19.94 -7.90 12.52
C PHE A 78 -18.61 -8.58 12.23
N THR A 79 -18.64 -9.90 12.14
CA THR A 79 -17.46 -10.68 11.73
C THR A 79 -17.20 -10.48 10.24
N LEU A 80 -15.93 -10.50 9.86
CA LEU A 80 -15.54 -10.51 8.47
C LEU A 80 -15.80 -11.88 7.87
N TYR A 81 -16.40 -11.94 6.67
CA TYR A 81 -16.71 -13.18 5.98
C TYR A 81 -16.20 -13.18 4.53
N ALA A 82 -16.29 -14.30 3.85
CA ALA A 82 -15.61 -14.55 2.57
C ALA A 82 -15.72 -13.41 1.51
N PRO A 83 -16.88 -12.77 1.24
CA PRO A 83 -16.97 -11.71 0.25
C PRO A 83 -16.12 -10.48 0.57
N VAL A 84 -15.81 -10.25 1.85
CA VAL A 84 -14.98 -9.11 2.28
C VAL A 84 -13.50 -9.51 2.31
N ALA A 85 -13.18 -10.78 2.51
CA ALA A 85 -11.82 -11.27 2.62
C ALA A 85 -10.99 -11.04 1.34
N ASP A 86 -11.63 -11.12 0.18
CA ASP A 86 -10.97 -10.94 -1.12
C ASP A 86 -10.97 -9.49 -1.61
N MET A 87 -11.59 -8.58 -0.85
CA MET A 87 -11.68 -7.17 -1.22
C MET A 87 -10.32 -6.49 -1.15
N ARG A 88 -9.91 -5.87 -2.27
CA ARG A 88 -8.70 -5.05 -2.38
C ARG A 88 -8.93 -3.90 -3.33
N THR A 89 -8.72 -2.68 -2.87
CA THR A 89 -8.86 -1.48 -3.71
C THR A 89 -8.09 -0.31 -3.12
N SER A 90 -7.59 0.57 -3.97
CA SER A 90 -7.00 1.85 -3.56
C SER A 90 -8.04 2.97 -3.37
N SER A 91 -9.30 2.73 -3.74
CA SER A 91 -10.38 3.70 -3.62
C SER A 91 -11.25 3.43 -2.39
N LEU A 92 -11.28 4.38 -1.45
CA LEU A 92 -12.14 4.30 -0.28
C LEU A 92 -13.62 4.18 -0.65
N GLN A 93 -14.09 4.94 -1.65
CA GLN A 93 -15.49 4.91 -2.08
C GLN A 93 -15.87 3.54 -2.65
N GLN A 94 -14.98 2.94 -3.42
CA GLN A 94 -15.19 1.59 -3.94
C GLN A 94 -15.22 0.56 -2.80
N ALA A 95 -14.31 0.66 -1.83
CA ALA A 95 -14.30 -0.20 -0.65
C ALA A 95 -15.62 -0.08 0.13
N ILE A 96 -16.09 1.13 0.40
CA ILE A 96 -17.36 1.40 1.09
C ILE A 96 -18.55 0.83 0.31
N SER A 97 -18.58 0.99 -1.01
CA SER A 97 -19.64 0.41 -1.85
C SER A 97 -19.69 -1.11 -1.75
N GLN A 98 -18.54 -1.77 -1.80
CA GLN A 98 -18.44 -3.23 -1.65
C GLN A 98 -18.89 -3.69 -0.26
N LEU A 99 -18.49 -2.97 0.80
CA LEU A 99 -18.94 -3.27 2.17
C LEU A 99 -20.44 -3.10 2.31
N ASN A 100 -21.05 -2.01 1.80
CA ASN A 100 -22.48 -1.83 1.84
C ASN A 100 -23.24 -2.95 1.11
N SER A 101 -22.68 -3.44 0.00
CA SER A 101 -23.25 -4.60 -0.72
C SER A 101 -23.12 -5.88 0.08
N ALA A 102 -21.97 -6.11 0.68
CA ALA A 102 -21.70 -7.31 1.47
C ALA A 102 -22.58 -7.40 2.72
N TYR A 103 -22.77 -6.27 3.43
CA TYR A 103 -23.56 -6.19 4.67
C TYR A 103 -24.99 -5.66 4.47
N ALA A 104 -25.51 -5.70 3.25
CA ALA A 104 -26.86 -5.21 2.96
C ALA A 104 -27.95 -5.91 3.81
N ALA A 105 -27.78 -7.20 4.09
CA ALA A 105 -28.71 -7.98 4.90
C ALA A 105 -28.69 -7.61 6.40
N GLU A 106 -27.60 -7.01 6.86
CA GLU A 106 -27.38 -6.67 8.27
C GLU A 106 -27.96 -5.29 8.64
N HIS A 107 -28.63 -4.65 7.70
CA HIS A 107 -29.25 -3.33 7.90
C HIS A 107 -28.29 -2.27 8.46
N ILE A 108 -27.07 -2.23 7.94
CA ILE A 108 -26.11 -1.18 8.22
C ILE A 108 -25.82 -0.36 6.97
N SER A 109 -25.46 0.88 7.19
CA SER A 109 -24.98 1.79 6.15
C SER A 109 -23.62 2.35 6.54
N ILE A 110 -22.67 2.24 5.65
CA ILE A 110 -21.32 2.75 5.81
C ILE A 110 -21.16 3.91 4.83
N ALA A 111 -20.70 5.05 5.32
CA ALA A 111 -20.42 6.24 4.52
C ALA A 111 -19.03 6.79 4.88
N ALA A 112 -18.37 7.43 3.94
CA ALA A 112 -17.13 8.16 4.19
C ALA A 112 -17.11 9.47 3.40
N ASP A 113 -16.60 10.54 4.03
CA ASP A 113 -16.49 11.87 3.45
C ASP A 113 -15.04 12.36 3.24
N GLY A 114 -14.08 11.46 3.38
CA GLY A 114 -12.63 11.76 3.27
C GLY A 114 -11.98 12.23 4.58
N ARG A 115 -12.75 12.53 5.61
CA ARG A 115 -12.27 12.85 6.97
C ARG A 115 -12.78 11.86 8.01
N GLN A 116 -13.92 11.27 7.76
CA GLN A 116 -14.60 10.39 8.69
C GLN A 116 -15.24 9.21 7.96
N ILE A 117 -15.20 8.06 8.61
CA ILE A 117 -15.99 6.89 8.24
C ILE A 117 -17.12 6.78 9.27
N VAL A 118 -18.36 6.70 8.80
CA VAL A 118 -19.55 6.62 9.65
C VAL A 118 -20.26 5.31 9.38
N VAL A 119 -20.52 4.52 10.42
CA VAL A 119 -21.32 3.29 10.34
C VAL A 119 -22.61 3.52 11.14
N ARG A 120 -23.77 3.31 10.52
CA ARG A 120 -25.09 3.46 11.12
C ARG A 120 -25.94 2.23 10.89
N ALA A 121 -26.78 1.88 11.85
CA ALA A 121 -27.83 0.91 11.62
C ALA A 121 -28.95 1.57 10.78
N THR A 122 -29.36 0.90 9.69
CA THR A 122 -30.50 1.30 8.87
C THR A 122 -31.70 0.51 9.37
N GLY A 123 -32.73 1.21 9.91
CA GLY A 123 -33.97 0.56 10.37
C GLY A 123 -34.31 0.70 11.85
N MET A 124 -33.41 1.30 12.65
CA MET A 124 -33.86 1.85 13.96
C MET A 124 -34.16 3.32 13.77
N PRO A 125 -35.33 3.80 14.20
CA PRO A 125 -35.59 5.23 14.31
C PRO A 125 -34.47 5.84 15.17
N ALA A 126 -33.90 6.94 14.72
CA ALA A 126 -32.90 7.68 15.49
C ALA A 126 -33.44 7.80 16.92
N ALA A 127 -32.75 7.18 17.88
CA ALA A 127 -33.05 7.42 19.28
C ALA A 127 -33.02 8.95 19.48
N ALA A 128 -34.15 9.53 19.82
CA ALA A 128 -34.26 10.94 20.07
C ALA A 128 -33.17 11.33 21.05
N ALA A 129 -32.40 12.34 20.69
CA ALA A 129 -31.48 12.97 21.64
C ALA A 129 -32.26 13.27 22.92
N PRO A 130 -31.76 13.00 24.12
CA PRO A 130 -32.43 13.39 25.34
C PRO A 130 -32.67 14.89 25.27
N ALA A 131 -33.92 15.28 25.26
CA ALA A 131 -34.32 16.67 25.36
C ALA A 131 -33.77 17.18 26.71
N GLU A 132 -32.87 18.13 26.64
CA GLU A 132 -32.41 18.89 27.78
C GLU A 132 -33.65 19.53 28.41
N ALA A 133 -33.99 19.06 29.58
CA ALA A 133 -35.10 19.63 30.35
C ALA A 133 -34.69 20.98 30.94
N PRO A 134 -35.62 21.94 31.09
CA PRO A 134 -35.36 23.31 31.50
C PRO A 134 -34.87 23.45 32.95
#